data_cae5cb6e9aeccd0b6157bd8aeb66b51e
#
_entry.id   cae5cb6e9aeccd0b6157bd8aeb66b51e
#
_cell.length_a   1.000
_cell.length_b   1.000
_cell.length_c   1.000
_cell.angle_alpha   90.00
_cell.angle_beta   90.00
_cell.angle_gamma   90.00
#
_symmetry.space_group_name_H-M   'P 1'
#
loop_
_entity.id
_entity.type
_entity.pdbx_description
1 polymer ?
#
loop_
_entity_poly.entity_id
_entity_poly.type
_entity_poly.pdbx_seq_one_letter_code
_entity_poly.pdbx_strand_id
1 'polypeptide(L)'
;MVGIFCTLLMAWFCSFQLKIDFIWYNSLVKPVFLAKPMVMTVFVSVMYLCHILVIARLVTGKHFFPSMVFLAIISIFSILFVHSFFTWKNVYLALVFSLVVFLVSLLVQVRFFLKELRISLYYLPVFIFNAYSTVVVTFIAFAN
;
A
#
# COMPACT_ATOMS: atom_id res chain seq x y z
N MET A 1 8.76 -8.03 17.41
CA MET A 1 7.55 -8.89 17.41
C MET A 1 6.26 -8.09 17.19
N VAL A 2 5.96 -7.03 17.97
CA VAL A 2 4.72 -6.24 17.84
C VAL A 2 4.47 -5.71 16.42
N GLY A 3 5.48 -5.13 15.74
CA GLY A 3 5.32 -4.59 14.39
C GLY A 3 4.99 -5.64 13.32
N ILE A 4 5.60 -6.83 13.41
CA ILE A 4 5.29 -7.96 12.50
C ILE A 4 3.86 -8.43 12.74
N PHE A 5 3.46 -8.56 14.00
CA PHE A 5 2.11 -8.95 14.38
C PHE A 5 1.06 -7.93 13.89
N CYS A 6 1.31 -6.63 14.03
CA CYS A 6 0.44 -5.59 13.50
C CYS A 6 0.31 -5.65 11.97
N THR A 7 1.41 -5.88 11.24
CA THR A 7 1.38 -5.99 9.77
C THR A 7 0.60 -7.22 9.31
N LEU A 8 0.79 -8.36 9.99
CA LEU A 8 0.05 -9.59 9.71
C LEU A 8 -1.44 -9.45 10.07
N LEU A 9 -1.77 -8.81 11.19
CA LEU A 9 -3.15 -8.50 11.57
C LEU A 9 -3.82 -7.59 10.54
N MET A 10 -3.13 -6.57 10.05
CA MET A 10 -3.65 -5.69 9.00
C MET A 10 -3.89 -6.43 7.70
N ALA A 11 -2.95 -7.27 7.25
CA ALA A 11 -3.12 -8.10 6.06
C ALA A 11 -4.30 -9.07 6.20
N TRP A 12 -4.43 -9.70 7.36
CA TRP A 12 -5.54 -10.59 7.70
C TRP A 12 -6.88 -9.83 7.74
N PHE A 13 -6.94 -8.70 8.43
CA PHE A 13 -8.15 -7.87 8.52
C PHE A 13 -8.61 -7.39 7.15
N CYS A 14 -7.70 -6.91 6.30
CA CYS A 14 -8.01 -6.53 4.93
C CYS A 14 -8.55 -7.71 4.11
N SER A 15 -8.00 -8.90 4.28
CA SER A 15 -8.41 -10.09 3.51
C SER A 15 -9.79 -10.60 3.88
N PHE A 16 -10.16 -10.56 5.16
CA PHE A 16 -11.44 -11.11 5.64
C PHE A 16 -12.63 -10.16 5.52
N GLN A 17 -12.41 -8.86 5.59
CA GLN A 17 -13.49 -7.86 5.53
C GLN A 17 -13.87 -7.45 4.10
N LEU A 18 -13.11 -7.87 3.09
CA LEU A 18 -13.34 -7.49 1.71
C LEU A 18 -14.48 -8.30 1.08
N LYS A 19 -15.66 -7.72 1.03
CA LYS A 19 -16.73 -8.18 0.13
C LYS A 19 -16.48 -7.59 -1.26
N ILE A 20 -15.73 -8.31 -2.09
CA ILE A 20 -15.47 -7.88 -3.47
C ILE A 20 -16.71 -8.17 -4.30
N ASP A 21 -17.37 -7.12 -4.78
CA ASP A 21 -18.41 -7.25 -5.78
C ASP A 21 -17.74 -7.36 -7.17
N PHE A 22 -17.60 -8.59 -7.65
CA PHE A 22 -16.99 -8.86 -8.95
C PHE A 22 -17.80 -8.30 -10.12
N ILE A 23 -19.13 -8.16 -9.99
CA ILE A 23 -19.98 -7.58 -11.05
C ILE A 23 -19.63 -6.12 -11.21
N TRP A 24 -19.63 -5.35 -10.12
CA TRP A 24 -19.23 -3.95 -10.12
C TRP A 24 -17.79 -3.77 -10.59
N TYR A 25 -16.85 -4.56 -10.04
CA TYR A 25 -15.44 -4.45 -10.43
C TYR A 25 -15.22 -4.73 -11.92
N ASN A 26 -15.97 -5.68 -12.50
CA ASN A 26 -15.86 -6.02 -13.92
C ASN A 26 -16.54 -4.99 -14.83
N SER A 27 -17.48 -4.19 -14.33
CA SER A 27 -18.11 -3.11 -15.10
C SER A 27 -17.21 -1.89 -15.26
N LEU A 28 -16.16 -1.73 -14.44
CA LEU A 28 -15.25 -0.60 -14.52
C LEU A 28 -14.36 -0.68 -15.78
N VAL A 29 -14.14 0.48 -16.40
CA VAL A 29 -13.12 0.65 -17.45
C VAL A 29 -11.75 0.60 -16.79
N LYS A 30 -10.93 -0.38 -17.16
CA LYS A 30 -9.62 -0.64 -16.56
C LYS A 30 -8.50 -0.30 -17.53
N PRO A 31 -7.35 0.20 -17.04
CA PRO A 31 -6.21 0.45 -17.91
C PRO A 31 -5.66 -0.85 -18.50
N VAL A 32 -5.16 -0.76 -19.74
CA VAL A 32 -4.58 -1.92 -20.45
C VAL A 32 -3.35 -2.48 -19.73
N PHE A 33 -2.65 -1.63 -18.98
CA PHE A 33 -1.48 -2.02 -18.17
C PHE A 33 -1.84 -2.60 -16.80
N LEU A 34 -3.12 -2.85 -16.52
CA LEU A 34 -3.51 -3.50 -15.26
C LEU A 34 -2.93 -4.91 -15.19
N ALA A 35 -2.16 -5.16 -14.16
CA ALA A 35 -1.53 -6.45 -13.97
C ALA A 35 -2.58 -7.56 -13.76
N LYS A 36 -2.31 -8.74 -14.32
CA LYS A 36 -3.16 -9.92 -14.12
C LYS A 36 -3.27 -10.26 -12.63
N PRO A 37 -4.38 -10.84 -12.14
CA PRO A 37 -4.58 -11.13 -10.72
C PRO A 37 -3.44 -11.92 -10.07
N MET A 38 -2.89 -12.92 -10.76
CA MET A 38 -1.76 -13.70 -10.27
C MET A 38 -0.50 -12.83 -10.05
N VAL A 39 -0.20 -11.94 -11.00
CA VAL A 39 0.93 -11.00 -10.90
C VAL A 39 0.72 -10.04 -9.74
N MET A 40 -0.51 -9.53 -9.56
CA MET A 40 -0.86 -8.67 -8.42
C MET A 40 -0.67 -9.38 -7.08
N THR A 41 -1.07 -10.65 -6.98
CA THR A 41 -0.87 -11.44 -5.74
C THR A 41 0.61 -11.55 -5.39
N VAL A 42 1.47 -11.83 -6.38
CA VAL A 42 2.94 -11.89 -6.17
C VAL A 42 3.47 -10.53 -5.73
N PHE A 43 3.07 -9.44 -6.38
CA PHE A 43 3.49 -8.09 -6.00
C PHE A 43 3.09 -7.72 -4.56
N VAL A 44 1.84 -8.00 -4.18
CA VAL A 44 1.35 -7.76 -2.82
C VAL A 44 2.12 -8.59 -1.80
N SER A 45 2.42 -9.86 -2.10
CA SER A 45 3.20 -10.73 -1.21
C SER A 45 4.63 -10.20 -1.02
N VAL A 46 5.30 -9.80 -2.10
CA VAL A 46 6.63 -9.17 -2.04
C VAL A 46 6.59 -7.87 -1.25
N MET A 47 5.59 -7.03 -1.47
CA MET A 47 5.39 -5.79 -0.73
C MET A 47 5.29 -6.04 0.79
N TYR A 48 4.48 -7.02 1.23
CA TYR A 48 4.36 -7.36 2.65
C TYR A 48 5.67 -7.88 3.24
N LEU A 49 6.39 -8.75 2.53
CA LEU A 49 7.71 -9.21 2.97
C LEU A 49 8.70 -8.05 3.15
N CYS A 50 8.77 -7.16 2.17
CA CYS A 50 9.62 -5.97 2.24
C CYS A 50 9.21 -5.05 3.41
N HIS A 51 7.91 -4.87 3.65
CA HIS A 51 7.40 -4.07 4.77
C HIS A 51 7.83 -4.67 6.13
N ILE A 52 7.74 -5.99 6.28
CA ILE A 52 8.21 -6.70 7.48
C ILE A 52 9.71 -6.50 7.68
N LEU A 53 10.52 -6.61 6.61
CA LEU A 53 11.97 -6.40 6.68
C LEU A 53 12.33 -4.97 7.11
N VAL A 54 11.62 -3.97 6.58
CA VAL A 54 11.77 -2.56 6.98
C VAL A 54 11.46 -2.39 8.47
N ILE A 55 10.33 -2.91 8.95
CA ILE A 55 9.95 -2.83 10.37
C ILE A 55 11.00 -3.53 11.25
N ALA A 56 11.43 -4.74 10.88
CA ALA A 56 12.44 -5.47 11.63
C ALA A 56 13.75 -4.69 11.74
N ARG A 57 14.15 -4.00 10.68
CA ARG A 57 15.36 -3.17 10.64
C ARG A 57 15.22 -1.88 11.46
N LEU A 58 14.05 -1.26 11.42
CA LEU A 58 13.76 -0.05 12.19
C LEU A 58 13.77 -0.29 13.70
N VAL A 59 13.25 -1.45 14.15
CA VAL A 59 13.23 -1.83 15.59
C VAL A 59 14.62 -1.88 16.20
N THR A 60 15.64 -2.20 15.41
CA THR A 60 17.04 -2.25 15.85
C THR A 60 17.77 -0.92 15.68
N GLY A 61 17.14 0.10 15.10
CA GLY A 61 17.77 1.37 14.72
C GLY A 61 17.42 2.57 15.62
N LYS A 62 18.26 3.61 15.56
CA LYS A 62 18.09 4.86 16.34
C LYS A 62 16.90 5.74 15.88
N HIS A 63 16.32 5.46 14.71
CA HIS A 63 15.26 6.28 14.09
C HIS A 63 13.88 5.59 14.11
N PHE A 64 13.68 4.71 15.08
CA PHE A 64 12.50 3.87 15.20
C PHE A 64 11.18 4.67 15.23
N PHE A 65 11.03 5.58 16.18
CA PHE A 65 9.72 6.17 16.46
C PHE A 65 9.14 6.99 15.30
N PRO A 66 9.83 8.01 14.72
CA PRO A 66 9.20 8.80 13.66
C PRO A 66 8.95 8.00 12.37
N SER A 67 9.78 6.99 12.07
CA SER A 67 9.57 6.15 10.90
C SER A 67 8.37 5.22 11.08
N MET A 68 8.15 4.71 12.29
CA MET A 68 6.99 3.88 12.59
C MET A 68 5.67 4.65 12.49
N VAL A 69 5.64 5.93 12.87
CA VAL A 69 4.45 6.78 12.71
C VAL A 69 4.07 6.89 11.23
N PHE A 70 5.04 7.16 10.34
CA PHE A 70 4.77 7.24 8.90
C PHE A 70 4.28 5.90 8.32
N LEU A 71 4.88 4.77 8.73
CA LEU A 71 4.44 3.45 8.30
C LEU A 71 3.03 3.12 8.80
N ALA A 72 2.68 3.54 10.02
CA ALA A 72 1.32 3.40 10.55
C ALA A 72 0.30 4.22 9.74
N ILE A 73 0.64 5.47 9.39
CA ILE A 73 -0.20 6.31 8.54
C ILE A 73 -0.42 5.63 7.18
N ILE A 74 0.64 5.16 6.52
CA ILE A 74 0.54 4.43 5.24
C ILE A 74 -0.40 3.23 5.39
N SER A 75 -0.25 2.46 6.45
CA SER A 75 -1.07 1.26 6.69
C SER A 75 -2.55 1.60 6.88
N ILE A 76 -2.87 2.62 7.69
CA ILE A 76 -4.25 3.07 7.94
C ILE A 76 -4.89 3.54 6.63
N PHE A 77 -4.21 4.42 5.88
CA PHE A 77 -4.76 4.93 4.63
C PHE A 77 -4.83 3.87 3.52
N SER A 78 -3.95 2.87 3.53
CA SER A 78 -4.05 1.71 2.62
C SER A 78 -5.29 0.86 2.92
N ILE A 79 -5.65 0.67 4.19
CA ILE A 79 -6.90 -0.01 4.57
C ILE A 79 -8.10 0.80 4.10
N LEU A 80 -8.12 2.11 4.37
CA LEU A 80 -9.19 3.00 3.94
C LEU A 80 -9.32 3.03 2.42
N PHE A 81 -8.21 3.02 1.68
CA PHE A 81 -8.18 2.90 0.22
C PHE A 81 -8.89 1.62 -0.26
N VAL A 82 -8.52 0.47 0.29
CA VAL A 82 -9.09 -0.83 -0.09
C VAL A 82 -10.59 -0.89 0.21
N HIS A 83 -11.01 -0.41 1.38
CA HIS A 83 -12.43 -0.34 1.74
C HIS A 83 -13.22 0.63 0.87
N SER A 84 -12.67 1.80 0.58
CA SER A 84 -13.33 2.79 -0.30
C SER A 84 -13.54 2.25 -1.70
N PHE A 85 -12.56 1.54 -2.23
CA PHE A 85 -12.61 0.99 -3.57
C PHE A 85 -13.56 -0.21 -3.65
N PHE A 86 -13.38 -1.23 -2.83
CA PHE A 86 -14.10 -2.50 -2.98
C PHE A 86 -15.41 -2.59 -2.20
N THR A 87 -15.50 -1.97 -1.01
CA THR A 87 -16.69 -2.08 -0.15
C THR A 87 -17.65 -0.92 -0.39
N TRP A 88 -17.14 0.31 -0.41
CA TRP A 88 -17.98 1.50 -0.61
C TRP A 88 -18.18 1.84 -2.09
N LYS A 89 -17.44 1.19 -2.99
CA LYS A 89 -17.51 1.40 -4.45
C LYS A 89 -17.33 2.87 -4.85
N ASN A 90 -16.58 3.61 -4.06
CA ASN A 90 -16.33 5.03 -4.27
C ASN A 90 -14.90 5.23 -4.78
N VAL A 91 -14.77 5.30 -6.11
CA VAL A 91 -13.47 5.41 -6.79
C VAL A 91 -12.77 6.73 -6.48
N TYR A 92 -13.51 7.83 -6.34
CA TYR A 92 -12.93 9.14 -6.04
C TYR A 92 -12.37 9.20 -4.61
N LEU A 93 -13.08 8.63 -3.64
CA LEU A 93 -12.58 8.54 -2.27
C LEU A 93 -11.35 7.62 -2.19
N ALA A 94 -11.36 6.52 -2.93
CA ALA A 94 -10.21 5.64 -3.08
C ALA A 94 -9.01 6.37 -3.70
N LEU A 95 -9.24 7.23 -4.71
CA LEU A 95 -8.20 8.07 -5.29
C LEU A 95 -7.57 9.00 -4.25
N VAL A 96 -8.38 9.69 -3.44
CA VAL A 96 -7.87 10.56 -2.38
C VAL A 96 -6.98 9.79 -1.41
N PHE A 97 -7.42 8.62 -0.93
CA PHE A 97 -6.62 7.81 -0.01
C PHE A 97 -5.35 7.27 -0.66
N SER A 98 -5.40 6.83 -1.92
CA SER A 98 -4.21 6.37 -2.64
C SER A 98 -3.18 7.47 -2.85
N LEU A 99 -3.61 8.72 -3.11
CA LEU A 99 -2.73 9.88 -3.21
C LEU A 99 -2.03 10.18 -1.87
N VAL A 100 -2.76 10.11 -0.76
CA VAL A 100 -2.16 10.27 0.58
C VAL A 100 -1.11 9.18 0.82
N VAL A 101 -1.44 7.92 0.54
CA VAL A 101 -0.50 6.79 0.67
C VAL A 101 0.75 7.02 -0.18
N PHE A 102 0.59 7.45 -1.43
CA PHE A 102 1.70 7.71 -2.34
C PHE A 102 2.60 8.84 -1.82
N LEU A 103 2.02 9.99 -1.42
CA LEU A 103 2.78 11.15 -0.94
C LEU A 103 3.56 10.82 0.34
N VAL A 104 2.92 10.16 1.31
CA VAL A 104 3.60 9.74 2.55
C VAL A 104 4.66 8.69 2.25
N SER A 105 4.40 7.76 1.34
CA SER A 105 5.35 6.75 0.89
C SER A 105 6.58 7.36 0.22
N LEU A 106 6.38 8.42 -0.58
CA LEU A 106 7.46 9.19 -1.19
C LEU A 106 8.34 9.87 -0.12
N LEU A 107 7.72 10.52 0.86
CA LEU A 107 8.44 11.15 1.97
C LEU A 107 9.27 10.13 2.76
N VAL A 108 8.70 8.96 3.01
CA VAL A 108 9.40 7.85 3.70
C VAL A 108 10.57 7.35 2.86
N GLN A 109 10.38 7.17 1.56
CA GLN A 109 11.45 6.72 0.64
C GLN A 109 12.62 7.70 0.62
N VAL A 110 12.34 9.01 0.46
CA VAL A 110 13.37 10.06 0.48
C VAL A 110 14.09 10.08 1.83
N ARG A 111 13.34 10.01 2.94
CA ARG A 111 13.93 9.98 4.30
C ARG A 111 14.87 8.78 4.50
N PHE A 112 14.47 7.59 4.05
CA PHE A 112 15.32 6.41 4.15
C PHE A 112 16.55 6.51 3.24
N PHE A 113 16.37 7.04 2.03
CA PHE A 113 17.49 7.27 1.11
C PHE A 113 18.57 8.17 1.71
N LEU A 114 18.16 9.24 2.39
CA LEU A 114 19.08 10.20 3.01
C LEU A 114 19.74 9.68 4.31
N LYS A 115 19.09 8.73 5.00
CA LYS A 115 19.56 8.27 6.31
C LYS A 115 20.24 6.90 6.28
N GLU A 116 19.70 5.96 5.56
CA GLU A 116 20.17 4.58 5.50
C GLU A 116 19.76 3.90 4.18
N LEU A 117 20.68 3.87 3.23
CA LEU A 117 20.47 3.33 1.90
C LEU A 117 19.91 1.89 1.89
N ARG A 118 20.34 1.06 2.85
CA ARG A 118 19.87 -0.34 2.96
C ARG A 118 18.38 -0.40 3.25
N ILE A 119 17.86 0.42 4.18
CA ILE A 119 16.43 0.48 4.48
C ILE A 119 15.65 1.01 3.29
N SER A 120 16.20 2.03 2.61
CA SER A 120 15.61 2.57 1.38
C SER A 120 15.44 1.50 0.30
N LEU A 121 16.43 0.62 0.10
CA LEU A 121 16.35 -0.48 -0.86
C LEU A 121 15.26 -1.52 -0.49
N TYR A 122 15.12 -1.83 0.80
CA TYR A 122 14.04 -2.72 1.26
C TYR A 122 12.65 -2.08 1.11
N TYR A 123 12.55 -0.75 1.26
CA TYR A 123 11.28 -0.04 1.12
C TYR A 123 10.90 0.25 -0.34
N LEU A 124 11.84 0.22 -1.27
CA LEU A 124 11.63 0.54 -2.69
C LEU A 124 10.47 -0.25 -3.34
N PRO A 125 10.33 -1.58 -3.17
CA PRO A 125 9.19 -2.31 -3.72
C PRO A 125 7.85 -1.83 -3.19
N VAL A 126 7.77 -1.44 -1.90
CA VAL A 126 6.56 -0.88 -1.28
C VAL A 126 6.19 0.45 -1.94
N PHE A 127 7.17 1.33 -2.13
CA PHE A 127 6.99 2.61 -2.80
C PHE A 127 6.51 2.44 -4.26
N ILE A 128 7.15 1.55 -5.02
CA ILE A 128 6.77 1.26 -6.42
C ILE A 128 5.33 0.74 -6.49
N PHE A 129 4.95 -0.15 -5.59
CA PHE A 129 3.58 -0.68 -5.54
C PHE A 129 2.56 0.42 -5.24
N ASN A 130 2.84 1.31 -4.29
CA ASN A 130 1.95 2.42 -3.95
C ASN A 130 1.82 3.40 -5.13
N ALA A 131 2.92 3.71 -5.83
CA ALA A 131 2.90 4.53 -7.03
C ALA A 131 2.05 3.89 -8.15
N TYR A 132 2.28 2.61 -8.45
CA TYR A 132 1.51 1.85 -9.43
C TYR A 132 0.01 1.84 -9.08
N SER A 133 -0.36 1.53 -7.85
CA SER A 133 -1.76 1.51 -7.39
C SER A 133 -2.44 2.86 -7.57
N THR A 134 -1.72 3.95 -7.26
CA THR A 134 -2.24 5.32 -7.45
C THR A 134 -2.49 5.63 -8.92
N VAL A 135 -1.57 5.26 -9.82
CA VAL A 135 -1.75 5.46 -11.27
C VAL A 135 -2.97 4.66 -11.78
N VAL A 136 -3.12 3.41 -11.37
CA VAL A 136 -4.26 2.57 -11.75
C VAL A 136 -5.58 3.19 -11.31
N VAL A 137 -5.68 3.59 -10.04
CA VAL A 137 -6.92 4.17 -9.49
C VAL A 137 -7.22 5.52 -10.11
N THR A 138 -6.20 6.34 -10.38
CA THR A 138 -6.36 7.60 -11.11
C THR A 138 -6.99 7.37 -12.47
N PHE A 139 -6.46 6.41 -13.24
CA PHE A 139 -7.03 6.05 -14.53
C PHE A 139 -8.50 5.63 -14.39
N ILE A 140 -8.82 4.74 -13.44
CA ILE A 140 -10.19 4.25 -13.23
C ILE A 140 -11.11 5.41 -12.82
N ALA A 141 -10.67 6.34 -11.98
CA ALA A 141 -11.47 7.48 -11.54
C ALA A 141 -11.83 8.45 -12.67
N PHE A 142 -10.95 8.62 -13.65
CA PHE A 142 -11.21 9.52 -14.79
C PHE A 142 -11.89 8.81 -15.97
N ALA A 143 -11.84 7.48 -16.03
CA ALA A 143 -12.44 6.70 -17.11
C ALA A 143 -13.90 6.25 -16.82
N ASN A 144 -14.37 6.37 -15.57
CA ASN A 144 -15.69 5.97 -15.11
C ASN A 144 -16.40 7.10 -14.40
#